data_b01ede056fb94a1718e5e86eeea77124
#
_entry.id   b01ede056fb94a1718e5e86eeea77124
#
_cell.length_a   1.000
_cell.length_b   1.000
_cell.length_c   1.000
_cell.angle_alpha   90.00
_cell.angle_beta   90.00
_cell.angle_gamma   90.00
#
_symmetry.space_group_name_H-M   'P 1'
#
loop_
_entity.id
_entity.type
_entity.pdbx_description
1 polymer ?
#
loop_
_entity_poly.entity_id
_entity_poly.type
_entity_poly.pdbx_seq_one_letter_code
_entity_poly.pdbx_strand_id
1 'polypeptide(L)'
;MLERLDAELSQTDEQGRPILFGKVGVVAVVGNEDGAHHVIADLGQGLADVGFTLPAQGSTYWVGQAMHTTDYQDLDQTPQVTANATQIATRNAAHLARLLKARPFPAP
;
A
#
# COMPACT_ATOMS: atom_id res chain seq x y z
N MET A 1 11.47 -2.87 5.72
CA MET A 1 10.70 -1.67 5.32
C MET A 1 10.02 -1.04 6.53
N LEU A 2 9.20 -1.75 7.26
CA LEU A 2 8.46 -1.22 8.44
C LEU A 2 9.41 -0.67 9.52
N GLU A 3 10.52 -1.33 9.82
CA GLU A 3 11.55 -0.85 10.75
C GLU A 3 12.08 0.56 10.41
N ARG A 4 12.20 0.89 9.13
CA ARG A 4 12.63 2.23 8.71
C ARG A 4 11.52 3.27 8.88
N LEU A 5 10.27 2.87 8.72
CA LEU A 5 9.11 3.76 8.97
C LEU A 5 8.91 3.99 10.47
N ASP A 6 9.23 3.00 11.30
CA ASP A 6 9.21 3.12 12.76
C ASP A 6 10.11 4.28 13.26
N ALA A 7 11.25 4.50 12.62
CA ALA A 7 12.12 5.62 12.93
C ALA A 7 11.49 7.01 12.72
N GLU A 8 10.45 7.10 11.90
CA GLU A 8 9.74 8.36 11.61
C GLU A 8 8.60 8.66 12.61
N LEU A 9 8.24 7.70 13.48
CA LEU A 9 7.09 7.83 14.40
C LEU A 9 7.24 8.98 15.40
N SER A 10 8.47 9.33 15.76
CA SER A 10 8.75 10.45 16.67
C SER A 10 8.74 11.82 15.99
N GLN A 11 8.68 11.86 14.66
CA GLN A 11 8.70 13.11 13.91
C GLN A 11 7.30 13.68 13.77
N THR A 12 7.17 14.97 14.05
CA THR A 12 5.91 15.69 13.95
C THR A 12 6.04 16.93 13.06
N ASP A 13 4.92 17.36 12.50
CA ASP A 13 4.81 18.64 11.82
C ASP A 13 4.72 19.80 12.82
N GLU A 14 4.63 21.03 12.30
CA GLU A 14 4.52 22.26 13.11
C GLU A 14 3.28 22.29 14.04
N GLN A 15 2.29 21.43 13.81
CA GLN A 15 1.06 21.31 14.58
C GLN A 15 1.09 20.11 15.55
N GLY A 16 2.22 19.43 15.67
CA GLY A 16 2.40 18.26 16.54
C GLY A 16 1.81 16.96 16.00
N ARG A 17 1.37 16.92 14.73
CA ARG A 17 0.86 15.68 14.12
C ARG A 17 2.02 14.83 13.61
N PRO A 18 1.97 13.50 13.77
CA PRO A 18 2.95 12.62 13.13
C PRO A 18 3.06 12.89 11.63
N ILE A 19 4.28 12.98 11.10
CA ILE A 19 4.52 13.33 9.69
C ILE A 19 3.95 12.34 8.68
N LEU A 20 3.67 11.10 9.11
CA LEU A 20 3.06 10.06 8.29
C LEU A 20 1.53 10.17 8.21
N PHE A 21 0.91 10.91 9.11
CA PHE A 21 -0.53 11.16 9.07
C PHE A 21 -0.90 11.95 7.81
N GLY A 22 -2.01 11.55 7.20
CA GLY A 22 -2.44 12.15 5.93
C GLY A 22 -1.75 11.60 4.67
N LYS A 23 -0.76 10.73 4.83
CA LYS A 23 -0.20 9.98 3.70
C LYS A 23 -1.05 8.76 3.38
N VAL A 24 -1.14 8.41 2.11
CA VAL A 24 -1.91 7.25 1.64
C VAL A 24 -0.96 6.14 1.25
N GLY A 25 -1.20 4.95 1.80
CA GLY A 25 -0.47 3.73 1.48
C GLY A 25 -1.22 2.85 0.49
N VAL A 26 -0.49 2.23 -0.42
CA VAL A 26 -0.97 1.15 -1.31
C VAL A 26 0.03 0.01 -1.23
N VAL A 27 -0.46 -1.22 -1.22
CA VAL A 27 0.38 -2.41 -1.17
C VAL A 27 0.34 -3.13 -2.52
N ALA A 28 1.50 -3.35 -3.12
CA ALA A 28 1.66 -4.15 -4.32
C ALA A 28 2.59 -5.32 -4.03
N VAL A 29 2.15 -6.53 -4.34
CA VAL A 29 2.91 -7.77 -4.08
C VAL A 29 3.10 -8.54 -5.37
N VAL A 30 4.32 -8.97 -5.59
CA VAL A 30 4.67 -9.92 -6.65
C VAL A 30 5.34 -11.12 -6.00
N GLY A 31 4.83 -12.30 -6.27
CA GLY A 31 5.37 -13.55 -5.76
C GLY A 31 5.23 -14.67 -6.79
N ASN A 32 6.11 -15.65 -6.72
CA ASN A 32 6.12 -16.74 -7.69
C ASN A 32 5.13 -17.86 -7.37
N GLU A 33 4.61 -17.92 -6.16
CA GLU A 33 3.74 -19.03 -5.74
C GLU A 33 2.45 -18.52 -5.07
N ASP A 34 2.52 -18.20 -3.78
CA ASP A 34 1.36 -17.79 -2.99
C ASP A 34 1.70 -16.71 -1.95
N GLY A 35 0.89 -16.57 -0.92
CA GLY A 35 1.16 -15.73 0.24
C GLY A 35 0.87 -14.23 0.04
N ALA A 36 0.42 -13.81 -1.14
CA ALA A 36 0.18 -12.38 -1.41
C ALA A 36 -0.81 -11.75 -0.42
N HIS A 37 -1.90 -12.42 -0.09
CA HIS A 37 -2.88 -11.91 0.86
C HIS A 37 -2.33 -11.78 2.28
N HIS A 38 -1.48 -12.71 2.71
CA HIS A 38 -0.81 -12.64 4.01
C HIS A 38 0.14 -11.44 4.07
N VAL A 39 0.98 -11.27 3.04
CA VAL A 39 1.88 -10.12 2.94
C VAL A 39 1.12 -8.80 2.89
N ILE A 40 0.01 -8.73 2.15
CA ILE A 40 -0.86 -7.54 2.10
C ILE A 40 -1.44 -7.23 3.48
N ALA A 41 -1.89 -8.24 4.22
CA ALA A 41 -2.44 -8.06 5.56
C ALA A 41 -1.39 -7.52 6.53
N ASP A 42 -0.20 -8.11 6.56
CA ASP A 42 0.89 -7.69 7.44
C ASP A 42 1.38 -6.28 7.11
N LEU A 43 1.62 -5.99 5.82
CA LEU A 43 2.05 -4.67 5.39
C LEU A 43 0.95 -3.62 5.60
N GLY A 44 -0.30 -3.98 5.33
CA GLY A 44 -1.43 -3.08 5.51
C GLY A 44 -1.60 -2.70 6.98
N GLN A 45 -1.54 -3.66 7.88
CA GLN A 45 -1.59 -3.40 9.33
C GLN A 45 -0.40 -2.52 9.76
N GLY A 46 0.82 -2.91 9.38
CA GLY A 46 2.01 -2.15 9.74
C GLY A 46 2.02 -0.71 9.20
N LEU A 47 1.50 -0.49 7.99
CA LEU A 47 1.35 0.86 7.43
C LEU A 47 0.31 1.67 8.21
N ALA A 48 -0.81 1.05 8.58
CA ALA A 48 -1.84 1.72 9.39
C ALA A 48 -1.30 2.11 10.77
N ASP A 49 -0.53 1.22 11.42
CA ASP A 49 0.04 1.45 12.75
C ASP A 49 1.04 2.62 12.75
N VAL A 50 1.81 2.80 11.68
CA VAL A 50 2.73 3.93 11.57
C VAL A 50 2.08 5.22 11.03
N GLY A 51 0.77 5.22 10.75
CA GLY A 51 -0.01 6.43 10.46
C GLY A 51 -0.47 6.62 9.02
N PHE A 52 -0.22 5.67 8.12
CA PHE A 52 -0.79 5.76 6.77
C PHE A 52 -2.29 5.47 6.76
N THR A 53 -3.00 6.13 5.88
CA THR A 53 -4.39 5.79 5.58
C THR A 53 -4.43 4.90 4.33
N LEU A 54 -5.13 3.77 4.42
CA LEU A 54 -5.26 2.84 3.30
C LEU A 54 -6.58 3.07 2.57
N PRO A 55 -6.58 3.18 1.25
CA PRO A 55 -7.80 3.36 0.49
C PRO A 55 -8.58 2.04 0.38
N ALA A 56 -9.86 2.12 0.10
CA ALA A 56 -10.66 0.95 -0.27
C ALA A 56 -10.01 0.25 -1.48
N GLN A 57 -9.89 -1.07 -1.42
CA GLN A 57 -9.18 -1.89 -2.41
C GLN A 57 -7.75 -1.37 -2.69
N GLY A 58 -7.05 -0.93 -1.65
CA GLY A 58 -5.72 -0.33 -1.71
C GLY A 58 -4.58 -1.32 -1.93
N SER A 59 -4.85 -2.47 -2.52
CA SER A 59 -3.82 -3.46 -2.81
C SER A 59 -3.99 -4.07 -4.19
N THR A 60 -2.88 -4.50 -4.75
CA THR A 60 -2.81 -5.29 -5.98
C THR A 60 -1.76 -6.36 -5.82
N TYR A 61 -1.90 -7.46 -6.51
CA TYR A 61 -0.91 -8.51 -6.49
C TYR A 61 -0.91 -9.34 -7.76
N TRP A 62 0.19 -10.02 -7.94
CA TRP A 62 0.33 -11.14 -8.85
C TRP A 62 1.06 -12.27 -8.14
N VAL A 63 0.56 -13.47 -8.30
CA VAL A 63 1.26 -14.71 -7.89
C VAL A 63 1.34 -15.64 -9.10
N GLY A 64 2.48 -16.26 -9.23
CA GLY A 64 2.70 -17.31 -10.22
C GLY A 64 2.03 -18.62 -9.83
N GLN A 65 2.24 -19.61 -10.66
CA GLN A 65 1.81 -20.97 -10.36
C GLN A 65 2.89 -21.68 -9.53
N ALA A 66 2.48 -22.29 -8.43
CA ALA A 66 3.39 -22.99 -7.53
C ALA A 66 4.30 -23.99 -8.28
N MET A 67 5.56 -24.03 -7.91
CA MET A 67 6.62 -24.87 -8.51
C MET A 67 6.96 -24.53 -9.97
N HIS A 68 6.42 -23.45 -10.53
CA HIS A 68 6.81 -22.94 -11.83
C HIS A 68 7.90 -21.86 -11.71
N THR A 69 8.63 -21.61 -12.81
CA THR A 69 9.79 -20.70 -12.86
C THR A 69 9.50 -19.39 -13.59
N THR A 70 8.25 -19.14 -13.98
CA THR A 70 7.86 -17.91 -14.69
C THR A 70 7.75 -16.77 -13.70
N ASP A 71 8.55 -15.72 -13.88
CA ASP A 71 8.46 -14.50 -13.12
C ASP A 71 7.47 -13.52 -13.75
N TYR A 72 6.98 -12.56 -12.95
CA TYR A 72 6.07 -11.54 -13.45
C TYR A 72 6.63 -10.75 -14.63
N GLN A 73 7.92 -10.47 -14.63
CA GLN A 73 8.62 -9.76 -15.70
C GLN A 73 8.71 -10.54 -17.00
N ASP A 74 8.52 -11.87 -16.94
CA ASP A 74 8.60 -12.77 -18.11
C ASP A 74 7.23 -12.96 -18.79
N LEU A 75 6.20 -12.33 -18.24
CA LEU A 75 4.86 -12.37 -18.84
C LEU A 75 4.79 -11.47 -20.08
N ASP A 76 4.19 -11.95 -21.15
CA ASP A 76 3.95 -11.16 -22.36
C ASP A 76 3.12 -9.90 -22.09
N GLN A 77 2.23 -9.97 -21.12
CA GLN A 77 1.39 -8.88 -20.68
C GLN A 77 0.92 -9.02 -19.23
N THR A 78 0.69 -7.92 -18.56
CA THR A 78 0.07 -7.92 -17.23
C THR A 78 -1.30 -8.59 -17.29
N PRO A 79 -1.59 -9.59 -16.44
CA PRO A 79 -2.91 -10.20 -16.38
C PRO A 79 -3.99 -9.15 -16.10
N GLN A 80 -5.12 -9.26 -16.79
CA GLN A 80 -6.19 -8.26 -16.72
C GLN A 80 -6.71 -8.04 -15.28
N VAL A 81 -6.76 -9.11 -14.47
CA VAL A 81 -7.17 -9.02 -13.06
C VAL A 81 -6.23 -8.13 -12.27
N THR A 82 -4.92 -8.32 -12.44
CA THR A 82 -3.88 -7.50 -11.78
C THR A 82 -3.93 -6.05 -12.26
N ALA A 83 -4.08 -5.84 -13.57
CA ALA A 83 -4.20 -4.50 -14.15
C ALA A 83 -5.44 -3.75 -13.61
N ASN A 84 -6.58 -4.41 -13.53
CA ASN A 84 -7.81 -3.84 -12.99
C ASN A 84 -7.67 -3.50 -11.49
N ALA A 85 -7.10 -4.41 -10.69
CA ALA A 85 -6.85 -4.17 -9.27
C ALA A 85 -5.92 -2.97 -9.06
N THR A 86 -4.85 -2.88 -9.85
CA THR A 86 -3.91 -1.75 -9.81
C THR A 86 -4.60 -0.44 -10.17
N GLN A 87 -5.44 -0.44 -11.21
CA GLN A 87 -6.19 0.76 -11.61
C GLN A 87 -7.16 1.22 -10.51
N ILE A 88 -7.85 0.31 -9.85
CA ILE A 88 -8.77 0.63 -8.76
C ILE A 88 -7.98 1.18 -7.56
N ALA A 89 -6.93 0.48 -7.13
CA ALA A 89 -6.09 0.89 -6.01
C ALA A 89 -5.52 2.30 -6.20
N THR A 90 -4.95 2.58 -7.37
CA THR A 90 -4.36 3.89 -7.67
C THR A 90 -5.40 5.01 -7.75
N ARG A 91 -6.58 4.74 -8.34
CA ARG A 91 -7.68 5.70 -8.40
C ARG A 91 -8.20 6.05 -7.01
N ASN A 92 -8.43 5.04 -6.17
CA ASN A 92 -8.91 5.22 -4.81
C ASN A 92 -7.85 5.92 -3.94
N ALA A 93 -6.57 5.58 -4.10
CA ALA A 93 -5.48 6.25 -3.41
C ALA A 93 -5.40 7.75 -3.78
N ALA A 94 -5.48 8.07 -5.05
CA ALA A 94 -5.47 9.46 -5.51
C ALA A 94 -6.68 10.26 -4.99
N HIS A 95 -7.87 9.63 -4.93
CA HIS A 95 -9.05 10.24 -4.36
C HIS A 95 -8.86 10.54 -2.86
N LEU A 96 -8.44 9.53 -2.09
CA LEU A 96 -8.22 9.65 -0.64
C LEU A 96 -7.13 10.68 -0.33
N ALA A 97 -6.04 10.69 -1.08
CA ALA A 97 -4.95 11.66 -0.89
C ALA A 97 -5.43 13.12 -1.09
N ARG A 98 -6.31 13.37 -2.08
CA ARG A 98 -6.90 14.70 -2.27
C ARG A 98 -7.80 15.09 -1.10
N LEU A 99 -8.60 14.16 -0.57
CA LEU A 99 -9.45 14.42 0.59
C LEU A 99 -8.62 14.76 1.84
N LEU A 100 -7.59 13.95 2.14
CA LEU A 100 -6.72 14.17 3.29
C LEU A 100 -5.88 15.45 3.16
N LYS A 101 -5.49 15.83 1.93
CA LYS A 101 -4.83 17.11 1.68
C LYS A 101 -5.77 18.30 1.94
N ALA A 102 -7.03 18.18 1.55
CA ALA A 102 -8.03 19.25 1.75
C ALA A 102 -8.51 19.34 3.20
N ARG A 103 -8.56 18.22 3.90
CA ARG A 103 -8.99 18.11 5.31
C ARG A 103 -8.05 17.17 6.08
N PRO A 104 -6.92 17.69 6.55
CA PRO A 104 -5.97 16.91 7.34
C PRO A 104 -6.58 16.39 8.64
N PHE A 105 -5.99 15.35 9.21
CA PHE A 105 -6.32 14.92 10.55
C PHE A 105 -6.14 16.08 11.56
N PRO A 106 -6.97 16.12 12.62
CA PRO A 106 -6.80 17.12 13.65
C PRO A 106 -5.45 16.98 14.35
N ALA A 107 -4.98 18.05 14.96
CA ALA A 107 -3.86 17.97 15.88
C ALA A 107 -4.26 17.16 17.13
N PRO A 108 -3.31 16.52 17.81
CA PRO A 108 -3.57 15.78 19.05
C PRO A 108 -4.14 16.67 20.15
#